data_c25583037a4a87ad320d0c9696767c19
#
_entry.id   c25583037a4a87ad320d0c9696767c19
#
_cell.length_a   1.000
_cell.length_b   1.000
_cell.length_c   1.000
_cell.angle_alpha   90.00
_cell.angle_beta   90.00
_cell.angle_gamma   90.00
#
_symmetry.space_group_name_H-M   'P 1'
#
loop_
_entity.id
_entity.type
_entity.pdbx_description
1 polymer ?
#
loop_
_entity_poly.entity_id
_entity_poly.type
_entity_poly.pdbx_seq_one_letter_code
_entity_poly.pdbx_strand_id
1 'polypeptide(L)'
;KSLKALSGHAQAAAVVKDDAYGLHADIVAKKLYEEGSCRHFFVAHGIEGERIRNLVPEAAIYVLQGIGEDSVDSFRRCRLIPVIGSPEMFAWWKENRIEGIKPVIQVETGLNRLGFRETDLEKLSDADKNEFSMILSHLACADAKEHFMNQHQLDNFRRLKEKYFPKLPASLSASDGTFLGAEYQWDMVRLGAAMYGINTAPYRENQMKSVVTVKAPVLQIADLPKGDFVGYSATYRATENRRLAIVSIGYGDGIPRSLSNVGKVFFNICGKIHEARILGRLSMDNIICDVTGIDNLQVGDLAGIITDYYTLDDMGRDAGTISYEILS
;
A
#
# COMPACT_ATOMS: atom_id res chain seq x y z
N LYS A 1 -2.30 15.00 7.68
CA LYS A 1 -3.29 16.04 8.04
C LYS A 1 -4.39 16.13 6.97
N SER A 2 -4.07 16.22 5.68
CA SER A 2 -5.07 16.30 4.59
C SER A 2 -6.05 15.13 4.60
N LEU A 3 -5.55 13.89 4.71
CA LEU A 3 -6.40 12.69 4.78
C LEU A 3 -7.32 12.68 6.01
N LYS A 4 -6.84 13.15 7.16
CA LYS A 4 -7.67 13.29 8.36
C LYS A 4 -8.80 14.30 8.16
N ALA A 5 -8.53 15.39 7.43
CA ALA A 5 -9.58 16.36 7.08
C ALA A 5 -10.61 15.78 6.09
N LEU A 6 -10.16 14.95 5.14
CA LEU A 6 -11.02 14.26 4.19
C LEU A 6 -11.90 13.17 4.84
N SER A 7 -11.49 12.63 5.99
CA SER A 7 -12.24 11.60 6.72
C SER A 7 -13.48 12.13 7.44
N GLY A 8 -13.73 13.43 7.41
CA GLY A 8 -14.91 14.04 8.04
C GLY A 8 -14.98 13.77 9.55
N HIS A 9 -16.05 13.14 9.99
CA HIS A 9 -16.24 12.73 11.39
C HIS A 9 -15.59 11.40 11.73
N ALA A 10 -15.21 10.61 10.71
CA ALA A 10 -14.62 9.29 10.92
C ALA A 10 -13.22 9.37 11.55
N GLN A 11 -12.89 8.41 12.41
CA GLN A 11 -11.55 8.26 12.92
C GLN A 11 -10.61 7.81 11.79
N ALA A 12 -9.50 8.50 11.61
CA ALA A 12 -8.47 8.13 10.66
C ALA A 12 -7.50 7.14 11.30
N ALA A 13 -7.53 5.89 10.86
CA ALA A 13 -6.59 4.85 11.23
C ALA A 13 -5.49 4.71 10.18
N ALA A 14 -4.27 4.41 10.60
CA ALA A 14 -3.14 4.20 9.71
C ALA A 14 -2.92 2.72 9.40
N VAL A 15 -2.76 2.37 8.13
CA VAL A 15 -2.37 1.02 7.71
C VAL A 15 -0.87 1.01 7.44
N VAL A 16 -0.12 0.30 8.30
CA VAL A 16 1.36 0.25 8.29
C VAL A 16 1.88 -1.18 8.10
N LYS A 17 1.05 -2.04 7.51
CA LYS A 17 1.41 -3.42 7.16
C LYS A 17 2.53 -3.48 6.12
N ASP A 18 3.16 -4.65 5.98
CA ASP A 18 4.24 -4.90 5.02
C ASP A 18 5.37 -3.84 5.16
N ASP A 19 5.81 -3.67 6.42
CA ASP A 19 6.81 -2.67 6.83
C ASP A 19 6.47 -1.22 6.39
N ALA A 20 5.19 -0.82 6.56
CA ALA A 20 4.65 0.45 6.05
C ALA A 20 4.79 0.57 4.53
N TYR A 21 4.42 -0.48 3.80
CA TYR A 21 4.60 -0.58 2.34
C TYR A 21 6.09 -0.40 1.94
N GLY A 22 7.01 -1.04 2.68
CA GLY A 22 8.45 -0.96 2.44
C GLY A 22 9.14 0.31 2.96
N LEU A 23 8.41 1.22 3.64
CA LEU A 23 8.92 2.52 4.09
C LEU A 23 9.27 2.57 5.59
N HIS A 24 9.56 1.42 6.20
CA HIS A 24 9.94 1.27 7.61
C HIS A 24 8.82 1.62 8.59
N ALA A 25 8.02 0.61 8.97
CA ALA A 25 6.85 0.76 9.83
C ALA A 25 7.16 1.41 11.19
N ASP A 26 8.34 1.17 11.75
CA ASP A 26 8.81 1.78 12.99
C ASP A 26 8.95 3.31 12.86
N ILE A 27 9.53 3.82 11.79
CA ILE A 27 9.66 5.25 11.53
C ILE A 27 8.27 5.87 11.28
N VAL A 28 7.48 5.25 10.40
CA VAL A 28 6.17 5.76 9.99
C VAL A 28 5.18 5.74 11.16
N ALA A 29 5.07 4.62 11.89
CA ALA A 29 4.13 4.49 13.00
C ALA A 29 4.48 5.48 14.13
N LYS A 30 5.76 5.60 14.51
CA LYS A 30 6.22 6.56 15.51
C LYS A 30 5.84 7.99 15.13
N LYS A 31 6.16 8.40 13.89
CA LYS A 31 5.85 9.76 13.40
C LYS A 31 4.34 10.04 13.36
N LEU A 32 3.54 9.09 12.92
CA LEU A 32 2.08 9.23 12.91
C LEU A 32 1.50 9.30 14.33
N TYR A 33 2.05 8.56 15.27
CA TYR A 33 1.63 8.57 16.66
C TYR A 33 1.99 9.89 17.36
N GLU A 34 3.23 10.34 17.25
CA GLU A 34 3.76 11.53 17.93
C GLU A 34 3.26 12.84 17.29
N GLU A 35 3.39 12.97 15.96
CA GLU A 35 3.08 14.21 15.25
C GLU A 35 1.68 14.21 14.61
N GLY A 36 1.17 13.03 14.22
CA GLY A 36 -0.13 12.87 13.58
C GLY A 36 -1.29 12.64 14.55
N SER A 37 -1.00 12.43 15.83
CA SER A 37 -1.99 12.05 16.86
C SER A 37 -2.80 10.80 16.45
N CYS A 38 -2.20 9.89 15.66
CA CYS A 38 -2.83 8.64 15.28
C CYS A 38 -2.87 7.69 16.47
N ARG A 39 -4.02 7.07 16.72
CA ARG A 39 -4.23 6.13 17.84
C ARG A 39 -4.76 4.77 17.39
N HIS A 40 -4.94 4.58 16.08
CA HIS A 40 -5.41 3.35 15.49
C HIS A 40 -4.48 2.93 14.35
N PHE A 41 -3.89 1.75 14.46
CA PHE A 41 -2.97 1.20 13.46
C PHE A 41 -3.45 -0.16 12.98
N PHE A 42 -3.33 -0.42 11.70
CA PHE A 42 -3.62 -1.71 11.09
C PHE A 42 -2.34 -2.31 10.51
N VAL A 43 -2.10 -3.57 10.85
CA VAL A 43 -1.01 -4.40 10.34
C VAL A 43 -1.57 -5.68 9.73
N ALA A 44 -0.78 -6.41 8.93
CA ALA A 44 -1.21 -7.69 8.38
C ALA A 44 -1.09 -8.80 9.43
N HIS A 45 0.06 -8.91 10.08
CA HIS A 45 0.40 -10.02 10.98
C HIS A 45 0.76 -9.54 12.39
N GLY A 46 0.64 -10.45 13.39
CA GLY A 46 0.95 -10.15 14.78
C GLY A 46 2.38 -9.68 15.02
N ILE A 47 3.35 -10.23 14.29
CA ILE A 47 4.77 -9.85 14.37
C ILE A 47 5.01 -8.37 13.99
N GLU A 48 4.26 -7.84 13.03
CA GLU A 48 4.33 -6.42 12.66
C GLU A 48 3.78 -5.53 13.79
N GLY A 49 2.68 -5.96 14.42
CA GLY A 49 2.10 -5.28 15.58
C GLY A 49 3.04 -5.27 16.78
N GLU A 50 3.72 -6.38 17.03
CA GLU A 50 4.75 -6.50 18.07
C GLU A 50 5.89 -5.51 17.84
N ARG A 51 6.39 -5.43 16.60
CA ARG A 51 7.48 -4.52 16.22
C ARG A 51 7.17 -3.06 16.52
N ILE A 52 5.94 -2.61 16.26
CA ILE A 52 5.58 -1.20 16.47
C ILE A 52 5.04 -0.89 17.87
N ARG A 53 4.66 -1.88 18.70
CA ARG A 53 3.97 -1.65 19.97
C ARG A 53 4.67 -0.67 20.89
N ASN A 54 5.98 -0.82 21.08
CA ASN A 54 6.75 0.07 21.97
C ASN A 54 6.85 1.51 21.45
N LEU A 55 6.63 1.72 20.17
CA LEU A 55 6.66 3.04 19.51
C LEU A 55 5.30 3.74 19.57
N VAL A 56 4.22 2.97 19.75
CA VAL A 56 2.84 3.46 19.84
C VAL A 56 2.11 2.87 21.07
N PRO A 57 2.59 3.11 22.29
CA PRO A 57 2.26 2.32 23.49
C PRO A 57 0.75 2.27 23.81
N GLU A 58 0.01 3.34 23.58
CA GLU A 58 -1.41 3.45 23.90
C GLU A 58 -2.33 3.30 22.68
N ALA A 59 -1.78 3.05 21.50
CA ALA A 59 -2.58 2.90 20.29
C ALA A 59 -3.27 1.52 20.25
N ALA A 60 -4.45 1.48 19.65
CA ALA A 60 -5.07 0.24 19.23
C ALA A 60 -4.37 -0.26 17.96
N ILE A 61 -3.89 -1.51 17.99
CA ILE A 61 -3.23 -2.17 16.86
C ILE A 61 -4.10 -3.34 16.43
N TYR A 62 -4.64 -3.25 15.22
CA TYR A 62 -5.52 -4.24 14.61
C TYR A 62 -4.73 -5.13 13.66
N VAL A 63 -4.93 -6.45 13.74
CA VAL A 63 -4.23 -7.43 12.90
C VAL A 63 -5.20 -8.02 11.89
N LEU A 64 -5.03 -7.68 10.61
CA LEU A 64 -5.97 -7.98 9.53
C LEU A 64 -6.07 -9.47 9.19
N GLN A 65 -4.98 -10.23 9.34
CA GLN A 65 -4.97 -11.67 9.10
C GLN A 65 -5.50 -12.49 10.30
N GLY A 66 -5.97 -11.79 11.35
CA GLY A 66 -6.54 -12.42 12.53
C GLY A 66 -5.49 -12.99 13.49
N ILE A 67 -5.85 -14.04 14.20
CA ILE A 67 -5.05 -14.67 15.24
C ILE A 67 -5.02 -16.18 15.05
N GLY A 68 -3.89 -16.81 15.41
CA GLY A 68 -3.71 -18.26 15.42
C GLY A 68 -2.77 -18.69 16.54
N GLU A 69 -2.56 -20.00 16.65
CA GLU A 69 -1.76 -20.64 17.71
C GLU A 69 -0.35 -20.03 17.81
N ASP A 70 0.34 -19.87 16.67
CA ASP A 70 1.72 -19.37 16.62
C ASP A 70 1.86 -17.89 17.03
N SER A 71 0.77 -17.14 17.10
CA SER A 71 0.80 -15.69 17.35
C SER A 71 0.15 -15.25 18.66
N VAL A 72 -0.56 -16.14 19.36
CA VAL A 72 -1.36 -15.79 20.55
C VAL A 72 -0.56 -15.08 21.64
N ASP A 73 0.69 -15.46 21.84
CA ASP A 73 1.54 -14.82 22.87
C ASP A 73 1.91 -13.38 22.51
N SER A 74 2.13 -13.09 21.22
CA SER A 74 2.33 -11.72 20.74
C SER A 74 1.07 -10.87 20.96
N PHE A 75 -0.12 -11.44 20.67
CA PHE A 75 -1.39 -10.73 20.93
C PHE A 75 -1.59 -10.41 22.39
N ARG A 76 -1.31 -11.36 23.28
CA ARG A 76 -1.42 -11.18 24.74
C ARG A 76 -0.43 -10.14 25.24
N ARG A 77 0.84 -10.28 24.92
CA ARG A 77 1.93 -9.42 25.38
C ARG A 77 1.79 -7.99 24.84
N CYS A 78 1.43 -7.86 23.58
CA CYS A 78 1.35 -6.57 22.87
C CYS A 78 -0.07 -5.99 22.80
N ARG A 79 -1.06 -6.63 23.43
CA ARG A 79 -2.47 -6.21 23.42
C ARG A 79 -2.96 -5.90 22.01
N LEU A 80 -2.70 -6.83 21.07
CA LEU A 80 -3.13 -6.70 19.69
C LEU A 80 -4.61 -7.11 19.55
N ILE A 81 -5.31 -6.48 18.63
CA ILE A 81 -6.74 -6.70 18.39
C ILE A 81 -6.89 -7.52 17.10
N PRO A 82 -7.35 -8.78 17.17
CA PRO A 82 -7.52 -9.58 15.95
C PRO A 82 -8.75 -9.14 15.17
N VAL A 83 -8.62 -9.12 13.85
CA VAL A 83 -9.73 -9.03 12.91
C VAL A 83 -10.15 -10.46 12.54
N ILE A 84 -11.30 -10.88 13.00
CA ILE A 84 -11.82 -12.22 12.78
C ILE A 84 -12.58 -12.26 11.45
N GLY A 85 -12.05 -13.00 10.49
CA GLY A 85 -12.55 -13.05 9.11
C GLY A 85 -13.21 -14.37 8.72
N SER A 86 -13.33 -15.34 9.64
CA SER A 86 -14.03 -16.60 9.35
C SER A 86 -14.63 -17.24 10.61
N PRO A 87 -15.65 -18.13 10.44
CA PRO A 87 -16.21 -18.91 11.55
C PRO A 87 -15.18 -19.77 12.28
N GLU A 88 -14.22 -20.36 11.57
CA GLU A 88 -13.17 -21.21 12.15
C GLU A 88 -12.23 -20.37 13.04
N MET A 89 -11.85 -19.20 12.57
CA MET A 89 -11.03 -18.25 13.36
C MET A 89 -11.79 -17.79 14.61
N PHE A 90 -13.09 -17.60 14.50
CA PHE A 90 -13.91 -17.25 15.66
C PHE A 90 -14.07 -18.42 16.64
N ALA A 91 -14.23 -19.65 16.16
CA ALA A 91 -14.26 -20.84 17.01
C ALA A 91 -12.95 -20.96 17.81
N TRP A 92 -11.82 -20.81 17.14
CA TRP A 92 -10.50 -20.78 17.79
C TRP A 92 -10.39 -19.65 18.83
N TRP A 93 -10.85 -18.43 18.48
CA TRP A 93 -10.87 -17.28 19.41
C TRP A 93 -11.66 -17.58 20.68
N LYS A 94 -12.82 -18.22 20.56
CA LYS A 94 -13.67 -18.56 21.73
C LYS A 94 -12.97 -19.48 22.73
N GLU A 95 -12.09 -20.35 22.27
CA GLU A 95 -11.29 -21.25 23.13
C GLU A 95 -10.05 -20.56 23.71
N ASN A 96 -9.52 -19.54 23.02
CA ASN A 96 -8.25 -18.90 23.32
C ASN A 96 -8.38 -17.39 23.62
N ARG A 97 -9.50 -16.97 24.19
CA ARG A 97 -9.76 -15.55 24.51
C ARG A 97 -8.61 -14.91 25.30
N ILE A 98 -8.34 -13.66 24.98
CA ILE A 98 -7.37 -12.83 25.70
C ILE A 98 -8.15 -11.80 26.51
N GLU A 99 -7.93 -11.80 27.83
CA GLU A 99 -8.61 -10.89 28.75
C GLU A 99 -8.39 -9.43 28.35
N GLY A 100 -9.47 -8.65 28.34
CA GLY A 100 -9.44 -7.22 27.99
C GLY A 100 -9.31 -6.93 26.48
N ILE A 101 -9.26 -7.93 25.62
CA ILE A 101 -9.26 -7.78 24.16
C ILE A 101 -10.63 -8.17 23.59
N LYS A 102 -11.24 -7.28 22.83
CA LYS A 102 -12.42 -7.59 22.01
C LYS A 102 -12.05 -7.56 20.54
N PRO A 103 -12.25 -8.65 19.79
CA PRO A 103 -11.91 -8.72 18.38
C PRO A 103 -12.80 -7.81 17.52
N VAL A 104 -12.38 -7.60 16.29
CA VAL A 104 -13.18 -6.96 15.22
C VAL A 104 -13.74 -8.06 14.34
N ILE A 105 -15.00 -7.97 13.91
CA ILE A 105 -15.55 -8.89 12.91
C ILE A 105 -15.42 -8.30 11.52
N GLN A 106 -14.89 -9.06 10.58
CA GLN A 106 -14.91 -8.74 9.16
C GLN A 106 -16.07 -9.48 8.48
N VAL A 107 -16.88 -8.73 7.71
CA VAL A 107 -18.00 -9.28 6.95
C VAL A 107 -17.74 -9.19 5.45
N GLU A 108 -18.24 -10.19 4.71
CA GLU A 108 -18.16 -10.25 3.26
C GLU A 108 -19.31 -9.45 2.65
N THR A 109 -18.96 -8.53 1.76
CA THR A 109 -19.94 -7.65 1.10
C THR A 109 -19.86 -7.66 -0.43
N GLY A 110 -18.89 -8.37 -1.01
CA GLY A 110 -18.71 -8.48 -2.47
C GLY A 110 -17.27 -8.65 -2.94
N LEU A 111 -16.26 -8.56 -2.04
CA LEU A 111 -14.85 -8.80 -2.40
C LEU A 111 -14.51 -10.29 -2.51
N ASN A 112 -15.21 -11.15 -1.78
CA ASN A 112 -15.02 -12.61 -1.75
C ASN A 112 -13.60 -13.07 -1.39
N ARG A 113 -13.01 -12.44 -0.37
CA ARG A 113 -11.66 -12.77 0.12
C ARG A 113 -11.72 -13.32 1.55
N LEU A 114 -11.84 -12.47 2.53
CA LEU A 114 -12.07 -12.81 3.95
C LEU A 114 -13.32 -12.08 4.41
N GLY A 115 -14.06 -12.70 5.32
CA GLY A 115 -15.25 -12.11 5.94
C GLY A 115 -16.35 -13.15 6.14
N PHE A 116 -17.10 -12.97 7.22
CA PHE A 116 -18.31 -13.74 7.49
C PHE A 116 -19.35 -13.47 6.42
N ARG A 117 -19.86 -14.52 5.82
CA ARG A 117 -21.05 -14.45 4.94
C ARG A 117 -22.30 -14.32 5.80
N GLU A 118 -23.40 -13.84 5.24
CA GLU A 118 -24.65 -13.71 5.98
C GLU A 118 -25.11 -15.04 6.62
N THR A 119 -24.95 -16.14 5.90
CA THR A 119 -25.24 -17.50 6.41
C THR A 119 -24.41 -17.90 7.64
N ASP A 120 -23.24 -17.30 7.82
CA ASP A 120 -22.40 -17.51 9.00
C ASP A 120 -22.85 -16.61 10.15
N LEU A 121 -23.23 -15.37 9.85
CA LEU A 121 -23.77 -14.42 10.83
C LEU A 121 -25.07 -14.90 11.45
N GLU A 122 -25.91 -15.59 10.68
CA GLU A 122 -27.17 -16.21 11.15
C GLU A 122 -26.95 -17.26 12.23
N LYS A 123 -25.78 -17.90 12.24
CA LYS A 123 -25.42 -18.92 13.24
C LYS A 123 -24.85 -18.34 14.53
N LEU A 124 -24.49 -17.06 14.54
CA LEU A 124 -23.96 -16.41 15.73
C LEU A 124 -25.07 -16.14 16.74
N SER A 125 -24.88 -16.58 17.97
CA SER A 125 -25.74 -16.20 19.10
C SER A 125 -25.57 -14.70 19.44
N ASP A 126 -26.46 -14.15 20.22
CA ASP A 126 -26.33 -12.77 20.70
C ASP A 126 -25.12 -12.62 21.63
N ALA A 127 -24.73 -13.65 22.36
CA ALA A 127 -23.51 -13.68 23.16
C ALA A 127 -22.28 -13.59 22.26
N ASP A 128 -22.24 -14.35 21.16
CA ASP A 128 -21.14 -14.29 20.17
C ASP A 128 -21.02 -12.90 19.54
N LYS A 129 -22.13 -12.29 19.14
CA LYS A 129 -22.16 -10.93 18.55
C LYS A 129 -21.65 -9.86 19.51
N ASN A 130 -21.90 -10.01 20.82
CA ASN A 130 -21.44 -9.07 21.85
C ASN A 130 -19.94 -9.18 22.16
N GLU A 131 -19.25 -10.19 21.65
CA GLU A 131 -17.80 -10.30 21.80
C GLU A 131 -17.04 -9.30 20.91
N PHE A 132 -17.64 -8.84 19.82
CA PHE A 132 -16.96 -7.94 18.89
C PHE A 132 -16.99 -6.48 19.33
N SER A 133 -15.94 -5.75 18.95
CA SER A 133 -15.79 -4.32 19.24
C SER A 133 -16.11 -3.41 18.04
N MET A 134 -16.07 -3.93 16.83
CA MET A 134 -16.29 -3.20 15.60
C MET A 134 -16.64 -4.18 14.48
N ILE A 135 -17.43 -3.72 13.49
CA ILE A 135 -17.64 -4.43 12.22
C ILE A 135 -16.85 -3.74 11.11
N LEU A 136 -16.17 -4.51 10.26
CA LEU A 136 -15.49 -3.98 9.09
C LEU A 136 -15.75 -4.81 7.82
N SER A 137 -15.58 -4.15 6.67
CA SER A 137 -15.49 -4.78 5.36
C SER A 137 -14.48 -4.04 4.49
N HIS A 138 -14.38 -4.40 3.21
CA HIS A 138 -13.44 -3.80 2.28
C HIS A 138 -14.03 -3.69 0.87
N LEU A 139 -13.92 -2.51 0.26
CA LEU A 139 -14.40 -2.24 -1.09
C LEU A 139 -13.48 -2.89 -2.14
N ALA A 140 -14.08 -3.37 -3.21
CA ALA A 140 -13.38 -4.05 -4.29
C ALA A 140 -12.99 -3.11 -5.45
N CYS A 141 -13.75 -2.03 -5.66
CA CYS A 141 -13.66 -1.19 -6.85
C CYS A 141 -13.68 0.31 -6.54
N ALA A 142 -13.19 0.72 -5.36
CA ALA A 142 -13.25 2.12 -4.93
C ALA A 142 -12.33 3.05 -5.73
N ASP A 143 -11.35 2.51 -6.46
CA ASP A 143 -10.52 3.20 -7.43
C ASP A 143 -11.29 3.62 -8.69
N ALA A 144 -12.45 3.01 -8.96
CA ALA A 144 -13.36 3.33 -10.07
C ALA A 144 -14.68 3.88 -9.51
N LYS A 145 -14.80 5.21 -9.41
CA LYS A 145 -15.88 5.90 -8.69
C LYS A 145 -17.29 5.43 -9.08
N GLU A 146 -17.56 5.31 -10.37
CA GLU A 146 -18.89 4.97 -10.91
C GLU A 146 -19.13 3.45 -11.01
N HIS A 147 -18.22 2.62 -10.49
CA HIS A 147 -18.39 1.17 -10.56
C HIS A 147 -19.55 0.73 -9.65
N PHE A 148 -20.48 -0.05 -10.20
CA PHE A 148 -21.71 -0.48 -9.51
C PHE A 148 -21.44 -1.23 -8.18
N MET A 149 -20.30 -1.93 -8.09
CA MET A 149 -19.89 -2.65 -6.89
C MET A 149 -19.75 -1.75 -5.66
N ASN A 150 -19.41 -0.48 -5.83
CA ASN A 150 -19.27 0.44 -4.71
C ASN A 150 -20.62 0.59 -3.98
N GLN A 151 -21.69 0.88 -4.72
CA GLN A 151 -23.02 0.99 -4.15
C GLN A 151 -23.53 -0.36 -3.63
N HIS A 152 -23.30 -1.44 -4.39
CA HIS A 152 -23.70 -2.79 -3.99
C HIS A 152 -23.08 -3.19 -2.66
N GLN A 153 -21.77 -2.97 -2.48
CA GLN A 153 -21.07 -3.28 -1.22
C GLN A 153 -21.49 -2.36 -0.06
N LEU A 154 -21.75 -1.08 -0.34
CA LEU A 154 -22.28 -0.14 0.66
C LEU A 154 -23.64 -0.61 1.19
N ASP A 155 -24.55 -0.99 0.30
CA ASP A 155 -25.90 -1.44 0.67
C ASP A 155 -25.86 -2.77 1.45
N ASN A 156 -25.03 -3.72 1.00
CA ASN A 156 -24.79 -4.96 1.73
C ASN A 156 -24.20 -4.71 3.11
N PHE A 157 -23.19 -3.84 3.22
CA PHE A 157 -22.56 -3.51 4.50
C PHE A 157 -23.56 -2.87 5.47
N ARG A 158 -24.36 -1.90 4.98
CA ARG A 158 -25.42 -1.24 5.76
C ARG A 158 -26.41 -2.25 6.29
N ARG A 159 -26.94 -3.11 5.42
CA ARG A 159 -27.93 -4.15 5.75
C ARG A 159 -27.38 -5.13 6.80
N LEU A 160 -26.16 -5.63 6.61
CA LEU A 160 -25.53 -6.56 7.56
C LEU A 160 -25.26 -5.91 8.91
N LYS A 161 -24.77 -4.66 8.90
CA LYS A 161 -24.54 -3.90 10.13
C LYS A 161 -25.83 -3.63 10.89
N GLU A 162 -26.87 -3.18 10.23
CA GLU A 162 -28.17 -2.88 10.87
C GLU A 162 -28.84 -4.12 11.41
N LYS A 163 -28.80 -5.25 10.68
CA LYS A 163 -29.44 -6.51 11.07
C LYS A 163 -28.72 -7.22 12.22
N TYR A 164 -27.38 -7.29 12.17
CA TYR A 164 -26.63 -8.15 13.09
C TYR A 164 -25.83 -7.39 14.15
N PHE A 165 -25.37 -6.16 13.86
CA PHE A 165 -24.48 -5.38 14.70
C PHE A 165 -24.91 -3.90 14.82
N PRO A 166 -26.16 -3.57 15.14
CA PRO A 166 -26.68 -2.18 15.08
C PRO A 166 -25.90 -1.19 15.96
N LYS A 167 -25.31 -1.68 17.04
CA LYS A 167 -24.61 -0.84 18.03
C LYS A 167 -23.09 -0.75 17.83
N LEU A 168 -22.50 -1.61 17.02
CA LEU A 168 -21.05 -1.60 16.84
C LEU A 168 -20.62 -0.43 15.94
N PRO A 169 -19.48 0.22 16.22
CA PRO A 169 -18.84 1.09 15.26
C PRO A 169 -18.45 0.31 14.01
N ALA A 170 -18.33 1.01 12.87
CA ALA A 170 -18.18 0.41 11.56
C ALA A 170 -17.02 1.01 10.78
N SER A 171 -16.38 0.21 9.93
CA SER A 171 -15.31 0.63 9.03
C SER A 171 -15.43 -0.07 7.68
N LEU A 172 -15.72 0.68 6.61
CA LEU A 172 -15.81 0.16 5.26
C LEU A 172 -14.62 0.60 4.39
N SER A 173 -14.33 1.90 4.40
CA SER A 173 -13.36 2.51 3.50
C SER A 173 -11.91 2.27 3.90
N ALA A 174 -11.10 1.95 2.88
CA ALA A 174 -9.66 2.17 2.85
C ALA A 174 -9.35 3.56 2.26
N SER A 175 -8.13 3.80 1.80
CA SER A 175 -7.73 5.10 1.22
C SER A 175 -8.62 5.52 0.06
N ASP A 176 -8.87 4.64 -0.87
CA ASP A 176 -9.68 4.83 -2.08
C ASP A 176 -11.15 5.14 -1.75
N GLY A 177 -11.76 4.32 -0.87
CA GLY A 177 -13.14 4.50 -0.44
C GLY A 177 -13.41 5.84 0.27
N THR A 178 -12.38 6.45 0.87
CA THR A 178 -12.49 7.76 1.53
C THR A 178 -12.83 8.88 0.52
N PHE A 179 -12.49 8.69 -0.76
CA PHE A 179 -12.77 9.65 -1.83
C PHE A 179 -14.12 9.45 -2.52
N LEU A 180 -14.84 8.36 -2.25
CA LEU A 180 -16.15 8.08 -2.86
C LEU A 180 -17.26 8.99 -2.32
N GLY A 181 -17.24 9.27 -1.02
CA GLY A 181 -18.24 10.11 -0.34
C GLY A 181 -18.34 9.82 1.14
N ALA A 182 -19.03 10.68 1.87
CA ALA A 182 -19.16 10.59 3.32
C ALA A 182 -19.93 9.32 3.77
N GLU A 183 -20.83 8.82 2.95
CA GLU A 183 -21.62 7.60 3.17
C GLU A 183 -20.79 6.31 3.24
N TYR A 184 -19.54 6.34 2.69
CA TYR A 184 -18.61 5.22 2.75
C TYR A 184 -17.69 5.27 3.97
N GLN A 185 -17.60 6.40 4.69
CA GLN A 185 -16.57 6.61 5.72
C GLN A 185 -16.89 5.95 7.06
N TRP A 186 -18.16 5.91 7.45
CA TRP A 186 -18.64 5.34 8.73
C TRP A 186 -17.90 5.93 9.94
N ASP A 187 -17.63 5.09 10.97
CA ASP A 187 -16.97 5.55 12.20
C ASP A 187 -15.44 5.58 12.07
N MET A 188 -14.87 4.78 11.16
CA MET A 188 -13.41 4.70 10.96
C MET A 188 -13.06 4.46 9.49
N VAL A 189 -12.04 5.18 9.00
CA VAL A 189 -11.39 4.93 7.70
C VAL A 189 -9.97 4.40 7.91
N ARG A 190 -9.56 3.45 7.07
CA ARG A 190 -8.26 2.76 7.15
C ARG A 190 -7.34 3.27 6.05
N LEU A 191 -6.57 4.29 6.36
CA LEU A 191 -5.69 4.97 5.42
C LEU A 191 -4.37 4.22 5.27
N GLY A 192 -4.05 3.81 4.05
CA GLY A 192 -2.81 3.14 3.68
C GLY A 192 -2.14 3.88 2.52
N ALA A 193 -2.28 3.38 1.32
CA ALA A 193 -1.58 3.83 0.12
C ALA A 193 -1.59 5.36 -0.10
N ALA A 194 -2.70 6.03 0.15
CA ALA A 194 -2.77 7.49 0.02
C ALA A 194 -1.84 8.22 1.01
N MET A 195 -1.52 7.64 2.16
CA MET A 195 -0.53 8.22 3.09
C MET A 195 0.88 8.23 2.51
N TYR A 196 1.15 7.32 1.60
CA TYR A 196 2.45 7.13 0.95
C TYR A 196 2.55 7.83 -0.42
N GLY A 197 1.58 8.69 -0.75
CA GLY A 197 1.61 9.51 -1.96
C GLY A 197 0.99 8.84 -3.19
N ILE A 198 0.51 7.60 -3.08
CA ILE A 198 -0.12 6.86 -4.18
C ILE A 198 -1.49 7.47 -4.50
N ASN A 199 -1.79 7.67 -5.78
CA ASN A 199 -3.12 8.07 -6.23
C ASN A 199 -4.11 6.90 -6.16
N THR A 200 -4.84 6.81 -5.07
CA THR A 200 -5.86 5.77 -4.87
C THR A 200 -7.23 6.13 -5.48
N ALA A 201 -7.34 7.29 -6.10
CA ALA A 201 -8.54 7.79 -6.76
C ALA A 201 -8.18 8.35 -8.16
N PRO A 202 -7.83 7.50 -9.13
CA PRO A 202 -7.26 7.92 -10.43
C PRO A 202 -8.23 8.75 -11.29
N TYR A 203 -9.50 8.79 -10.94
CA TYR A 203 -10.51 9.63 -11.57
C TYR A 203 -10.43 11.12 -11.16
N ARG A 204 -9.45 11.49 -10.35
CA ARG A 204 -9.19 12.87 -9.91
C ARG A 204 -7.69 13.15 -9.78
N GLU A 205 -7.34 14.43 -9.72
CA GLU A 205 -5.96 14.84 -9.45
C GLU A 205 -5.49 14.34 -8.08
N ASN A 206 -4.29 13.79 -8.02
CA ASN A 206 -3.70 13.32 -6.78
C ASN A 206 -3.35 14.51 -5.87
N GLN A 207 -4.03 14.62 -4.74
CA GLN A 207 -3.78 15.66 -3.73
C GLN A 207 -2.69 15.25 -2.71
N MET A 208 -2.20 14.02 -2.79
CA MET A 208 -1.18 13.51 -1.89
C MET A 208 0.20 13.87 -2.43
N LYS A 209 1.11 14.18 -1.53
CA LYS A 209 2.51 14.43 -1.88
C LYS A 209 3.27 13.14 -1.94
N SER A 210 4.20 13.02 -2.88
CA SER A 210 5.21 11.96 -2.85
C SER A 210 5.96 11.98 -1.52
N VAL A 211 6.18 10.81 -0.93
CA VAL A 211 6.92 10.65 0.33
C VAL A 211 8.21 9.85 0.14
N VAL A 212 8.44 9.36 -1.06
CA VAL A 212 9.62 8.57 -1.41
C VAL A 212 10.32 9.15 -2.64
N THR A 213 11.63 9.14 -2.61
CA THR A 213 12.49 9.45 -3.76
C THR A 213 13.58 8.39 -3.80
N VAL A 214 13.76 7.75 -4.95
CA VAL A 214 14.81 6.77 -5.19
C VAL A 214 15.76 7.32 -6.23
N LYS A 215 17.06 7.30 -5.91
CA LYS A 215 18.13 7.76 -6.80
C LYS A 215 19.28 6.76 -6.76
N ALA A 216 19.96 6.60 -7.90
CA ALA A 216 21.11 5.73 -8.01
C ALA A 216 22.21 6.38 -8.85
N PRO A 217 23.50 6.12 -8.55
CA PRO A 217 24.61 6.76 -9.26
C PRO A 217 24.85 6.15 -10.65
N VAL A 218 25.30 6.98 -11.56
CA VAL A 218 25.87 6.57 -12.86
C VAL A 218 27.22 5.93 -12.60
N LEU A 219 27.41 4.69 -13.04
CA LEU A 219 28.67 3.96 -12.93
C LEU A 219 29.58 4.17 -14.15
N GLN A 220 28.96 4.29 -15.33
CA GLN A 220 29.68 4.39 -16.59
C GLN A 220 28.85 5.18 -17.60
N ILE A 221 29.54 5.88 -18.48
CA ILE A 221 28.99 6.47 -19.70
C ILE A 221 29.76 5.85 -20.87
N ALA A 222 29.05 5.39 -21.90
CA ALA A 222 29.63 4.69 -23.04
C ALA A 222 28.92 5.06 -24.34
N ASP A 223 29.65 5.02 -25.45
CA ASP A 223 29.05 5.13 -26.78
C ASP A 223 28.48 3.78 -27.23
N LEU A 224 27.35 3.81 -27.92
CA LEU A 224 26.69 2.69 -28.56
C LEU A 224 26.58 2.96 -30.04
N PRO A 225 27.43 2.32 -30.89
CA PRO A 225 27.35 2.47 -32.32
C PRO A 225 26.02 1.95 -32.91
N LYS A 226 25.60 2.57 -34.02
CA LYS A 226 24.46 2.06 -34.81
C LYS A 226 24.65 0.58 -35.16
N GLY A 227 23.63 -0.22 -34.90
CA GLY A 227 23.60 -1.65 -35.18
C GLY A 227 23.91 -2.53 -33.98
N ASP A 228 24.55 -1.98 -32.94
CA ASP A 228 24.88 -2.70 -31.72
C ASP A 228 23.65 -2.97 -30.84
N PHE A 229 23.78 -3.93 -29.94
CA PHE A 229 22.71 -4.42 -29.08
C PHE A 229 22.93 -4.05 -27.63
N VAL A 230 21.83 -3.95 -26.86
CA VAL A 230 21.87 -3.65 -25.43
C VAL A 230 21.21 -4.78 -24.62
N GLY A 231 21.92 -5.20 -23.55
CA GLY A 231 21.40 -6.04 -22.50
C GLY A 231 21.17 -7.51 -22.88
N TYR A 232 20.65 -8.26 -21.93
CA TYR A 232 20.36 -9.68 -22.08
C TYR A 232 19.36 -9.95 -23.21
N SER A 233 19.61 -11.02 -23.95
CA SER A 233 18.82 -11.45 -25.12
C SER A 233 18.76 -10.42 -26.24
N ALA A 234 19.64 -9.41 -26.24
CA ALA A 234 19.77 -8.40 -27.30
C ALA A 234 18.40 -7.78 -27.71
N THR A 235 17.54 -7.44 -26.73
CA THR A 235 16.16 -6.99 -26.97
C THR A 235 16.08 -5.56 -27.48
N TYR A 236 17.16 -4.80 -27.43
CA TYR A 236 17.29 -3.48 -28.04
C TYR A 236 18.43 -3.50 -29.05
N ARG A 237 18.19 -2.94 -30.23
CA ARG A 237 19.22 -2.70 -31.25
C ARG A 237 19.24 -1.22 -31.61
N ALA A 238 20.43 -0.62 -31.57
CA ALA A 238 20.61 0.80 -31.88
C ALA A 238 20.33 1.07 -33.37
N THR A 239 19.41 1.97 -33.66
CA THR A 239 19.08 2.41 -35.04
C THR A 239 19.98 3.55 -35.52
N GLU A 240 20.70 4.19 -34.59
CA GLU A 240 21.64 5.28 -34.77
C GLU A 240 22.68 5.23 -33.67
N ASN A 241 23.74 6.04 -33.74
CA ASN A 241 24.69 6.14 -32.66
C ASN A 241 24.03 6.74 -31.42
N ARG A 242 24.24 6.13 -30.26
CA ARG A 242 23.69 6.53 -28.98
C ARG A 242 24.79 6.72 -27.95
N ARG A 243 24.47 7.43 -26.88
CA ARG A 243 25.27 7.53 -25.67
C ARG A 243 24.49 6.90 -24.52
N LEU A 244 25.10 5.97 -23.80
CA LEU A 244 24.48 5.22 -22.72
C LEU A 244 25.00 5.67 -21.37
N ALA A 245 24.13 5.60 -20.34
CA ALA A 245 24.55 5.57 -18.95
C ALA A 245 24.17 4.22 -18.32
N ILE A 246 25.08 3.65 -17.54
CA ILE A 246 24.87 2.49 -16.72
C ILE A 246 24.64 2.98 -15.29
N VAL A 247 23.46 2.73 -14.73
CA VAL A 247 23.01 3.19 -13.41
C VAL A 247 23.01 2.03 -12.43
N SER A 248 23.54 2.23 -11.22
CA SER A 248 23.71 1.21 -10.17
C SER A 248 22.41 0.92 -9.42
N ILE A 249 21.44 0.36 -10.12
CA ILE A 249 20.18 -0.15 -9.55
C ILE A 249 19.55 -1.13 -10.56
N GLY A 250 18.93 -2.20 -10.07
CA GLY A 250 18.31 -3.19 -10.94
C GLY A 250 17.14 -3.92 -10.28
N TYR A 251 16.75 -5.08 -10.83
CA TYR A 251 15.62 -5.82 -10.27
C TYR A 251 15.94 -6.49 -8.92
N GLY A 252 17.21 -6.67 -8.57
CA GLY A 252 17.63 -7.09 -7.24
C GLY A 252 17.34 -6.07 -6.14
N ASP A 253 17.18 -4.79 -6.52
CA ASP A 253 16.81 -3.69 -5.64
C ASP A 253 15.30 -3.42 -5.64
N GLY A 254 14.50 -4.28 -6.29
CA GLY A 254 13.04 -4.13 -6.36
C GLY A 254 12.51 -3.43 -7.62
N ILE A 255 13.36 -3.05 -8.58
CA ILE A 255 12.87 -2.43 -9.82
C ILE A 255 12.21 -3.48 -10.71
N PRO A 256 10.92 -3.30 -11.11
CA PRO A 256 10.24 -4.28 -11.93
C PRO A 256 10.94 -4.56 -13.25
N ARG A 257 11.23 -5.84 -13.51
CA ARG A 257 11.91 -6.24 -14.75
C ARG A 257 11.06 -5.94 -16.01
N SER A 258 9.75 -5.79 -15.86
CA SER A 258 8.83 -5.38 -16.93
C SER A 258 9.08 -3.98 -17.46
N LEU A 259 9.82 -3.13 -16.72
CA LEU A 259 10.26 -1.82 -17.19
C LEU A 259 11.35 -1.88 -18.28
N SER A 260 11.83 -3.08 -18.65
CA SER A 260 12.76 -3.28 -19.76
C SER A 260 12.22 -2.67 -21.07
N ASN A 261 13.00 -1.78 -21.69
CA ASN A 261 12.66 -1.03 -22.91
C ASN A 261 11.47 -0.05 -22.81
N VAL A 262 10.80 0.07 -21.66
CA VAL A 262 9.63 0.96 -21.50
C VAL A 262 9.81 2.01 -20.39
N GLY A 263 10.51 1.65 -19.32
CA GLY A 263 10.74 2.52 -18.18
C GLY A 263 11.65 3.71 -18.49
N LYS A 264 11.74 4.62 -17.53
CA LYS A 264 12.47 5.88 -17.65
C LYS A 264 13.26 6.15 -16.38
N VAL A 265 14.32 6.94 -16.50
CA VAL A 265 15.06 7.56 -15.41
C VAL A 265 15.23 9.05 -15.70
N PHE A 266 15.46 9.84 -14.67
CA PHE A 266 15.54 11.30 -14.81
C PHE A 266 16.84 11.83 -14.23
N PHE A 267 17.48 12.75 -14.96
CA PHE A 267 18.69 13.43 -14.52
C PHE A 267 18.42 14.92 -14.31
N ASN A 268 18.88 15.47 -13.19
CA ASN A 268 18.89 16.91 -12.98
C ASN A 268 20.33 17.42 -13.22
N ILE A 269 20.56 17.95 -14.41
CA ILE A 269 21.86 18.48 -14.81
C ILE A 269 21.76 20.00 -14.92
N CYS A 270 22.56 20.72 -14.12
CA CYS A 270 22.57 22.18 -14.06
C CYS A 270 21.16 22.79 -13.86
N GLY A 271 20.30 22.14 -13.06
CA GLY A 271 18.94 22.61 -12.77
C GLY A 271 17.91 22.29 -13.85
N LYS A 272 18.31 21.62 -14.94
CA LYS A 272 17.41 21.15 -15.99
C LYS A 272 17.13 19.65 -15.83
N ILE A 273 15.88 19.28 -15.91
CA ILE A 273 15.45 17.87 -15.85
C ILE A 273 15.49 17.26 -17.25
N HIS A 274 16.17 16.12 -17.35
CA HIS A 274 16.31 15.32 -18.55
C HIS A 274 15.71 13.93 -18.32
N GLU A 275 14.81 13.52 -19.21
CA GLU A 275 14.29 12.16 -19.29
C GLU A 275 15.28 11.29 -20.09
N ALA A 276 15.56 10.08 -19.59
CA ALA A 276 16.36 9.07 -20.26
C ALA A 276 15.61 7.73 -20.26
N ARG A 277 15.42 7.16 -21.44
CA ARG A 277 14.69 5.91 -21.62
C ARG A 277 15.57 4.71 -21.27
N ILE A 278 15.00 3.72 -20.59
CA ILE A 278 15.65 2.42 -20.33
C ILE A 278 15.75 1.64 -21.63
N LEU A 279 16.96 1.15 -21.94
CA LEU A 279 17.25 0.35 -23.13
C LEU A 279 17.67 -1.08 -22.75
N GLY A 280 17.11 -2.04 -23.45
CA GLY A 280 17.38 -3.45 -23.21
C GLY A 280 16.69 -3.99 -21.96
N ARG A 281 17.02 -5.24 -21.60
CA ARG A 281 16.49 -5.88 -20.38
C ARG A 281 17.24 -5.37 -19.16
N LEU A 282 16.48 -5.09 -18.10
CA LEU A 282 17.05 -4.78 -16.78
C LEU A 282 17.92 -5.95 -16.30
N SER A 283 19.09 -5.61 -15.75
CA SER A 283 19.95 -6.54 -15.02
C SER A 283 19.58 -6.60 -13.55
N MET A 284 20.20 -7.50 -12.80
CA MET A 284 19.99 -7.62 -11.36
C MET A 284 20.36 -6.34 -10.64
N ASP A 285 21.50 -5.73 -11.00
CA ASP A 285 22.11 -4.63 -10.28
C ASP A 285 22.26 -3.36 -11.12
N ASN A 286 21.82 -3.39 -12.41
CA ASN A 286 22.05 -2.27 -13.32
C ASN A 286 20.87 -1.99 -14.25
N ILE A 287 20.63 -0.70 -14.48
CA ILE A 287 19.82 -0.16 -15.57
C ILE A 287 20.74 0.44 -16.62
N ILE A 288 20.45 0.21 -17.90
CA ILE A 288 21.10 0.89 -19.01
C ILE A 288 20.08 1.86 -19.60
N CYS A 289 20.43 3.14 -19.75
CA CYS A 289 19.54 4.15 -20.29
C CYS A 289 20.20 5.01 -21.36
N ASP A 290 19.39 5.54 -22.27
CA ASP A 290 19.80 6.44 -23.35
C ASP A 290 19.98 7.86 -22.82
N VAL A 291 21.22 8.33 -22.83
CA VAL A 291 21.58 9.70 -22.43
C VAL A 291 22.10 10.54 -23.60
N THR A 292 21.74 10.15 -24.82
CA THR A 292 22.06 10.92 -26.03
C THR A 292 21.48 12.33 -25.93
N GLY A 293 22.31 13.35 -26.11
CA GLY A 293 21.91 14.76 -26.00
C GLY A 293 21.77 15.28 -24.57
N ILE A 294 22.17 14.52 -23.56
CA ILE A 294 22.30 15.02 -22.18
C ILE A 294 23.77 15.45 -21.98
N ASP A 295 24.03 16.74 -22.20
CA ASP A 295 25.35 17.31 -22.03
C ASP A 295 25.72 17.40 -20.54
N ASN A 296 27.03 17.37 -20.26
CA ASN A 296 27.60 17.50 -18.92
C ASN A 296 27.22 16.38 -17.90
N LEU A 297 26.54 15.33 -18.32
CA LEU A 297 26.33 14.16 -17.47
C LEU A 297 27.67 13.45 -17.23
N GLN A 298 27.96 13.13 -15.97
CA GLN A 298 29.20 12.51 -15.51
C GLN A 298 28.95 11.24 -14.71
N VAL A 299 29.98 10.40 -14.62
CA VAL A 299 30.02 9.28 -13.67
C VAL A 299 29.90 9.83 -12.26
N GLY A 300 29.04 9.21 -11.43
CA GLY A 300 28.72 9.67 -10.09
C GLY A 300 27.46 10.57 -10.00
N ASP A 301 26.97 11.12 -11.12
CA ASP A 301 25.70 11.83 -11.13
C ASP A 301 24.53 10.89 -10.75
N LEU A 302 23.49 11.44 -10.14
CA LEU A 302 22.36 10.66 -9.65
C LEU A 302 21.22 10.61 -10.67
N ALA A 303 20.90 9.42 -11.13
CA ALA A 303 19.68 9.12 -11.85
C ALA A 303 18.50 9.04 -10.88
N GLY A 304 17.45 9.80 -11.10
CA GLY A 304 16.19 9.69 -10.39
C GLY A 304 15.35 8.55 -10.95
N ILE A 305 15.03 7.60 -10.10
CA ILE A 305 14.25 6.38 -10.43
C ILE A 305 12.78 6.58 -10.04
N ILE A 306 12.53 7.07 -8.83
CA ILE A 306 11.23 7.53 -8.35
C ILE A 306 11.43 8.99 -7.94
N THR A 307 10.66 9.89 -8.54
CA THR A 307 10.80 11.34 -8.38
C THR A 307 9.42 12.00 -8.49
N ASP A 308 9.38 13.33 -8.34
CA ASP A 308 8.17 14.10 -8.65
C ASP A 308 7.86 14.15 -10.16
N TYR A 309 8.80 13.77 -11.03
CA TYR A 309 8.65 13.74 -12.51
C TYR A 309 8.33 12.34 -13.03
N TYR A 310 8.59 11.31 -12.24
CA TYR A 310 8.25 9.91 -12.52
C TYR A 310 7.83 9.28 -11.20
N THR A 311 6.54 9.34 -10.98
CA THR A 311 5.93 8.94 -9.72
C THR A 311 5.78 7.41 -9.62
N LEU A 312 5.41 6.91 -8.44
CA LEU A 312 5.04 5.50 -8.26
C LEU A 312 3.91 5.10 -9.20
N ASP A 313 2.95 6.01 -9.43
CA ASP A 313 1.80 5.75 -10.32
C ASP A 313 2.23 5.66 -11.78
N ASP A 314 3.17 6.50 -12.21
CA ASP A 314 3.75 6.43 -13.55
C ASP A 314 4.54 5.14 -13.76
N MET A 315 5.39 4.80 -12.79
CA MET A 315 6.19 3.58 -12.84
C MET A 315 5.31 2.32 -12.83
N GLY A 316 4.28 2.27 -11.99
CA GLY A 316 3.32 1.18 -11.94
C GLY A 316 2.61 0.98 -13.29
N ARG A 317 2.15 2.07 -13.90
CA ARG A 317 1.53 2.06 -15.23
C ARG A 317 2.50 1.51 -16.30
N ASP A 318 3.72 2.00 -16.34
CA ASP A 318 4.73 1.59 -17.32
C ASP A 318 5.19 0.14 -17.08
N ALA A 319 5.20 -0.33 -15.83
CA ALA A 319 5.49 -1.70 -15.46
C ALA A 319 4.32 -2.69 -15.70
N GLY A 320 3.12 -2.19 -15.97
CA GLY A 320 1.91 -3.00 -16.11
C GLY A 320 1.38 -3.56 -14.78
N THR A 321 1.60 -2.82 -13.70
CA THR A 321 1.16 -3.18 -12.34
C THR A 321 0.64 -1.96 -11.58
N ILE A 322 0.46 -2.08 -10.27
CA ILE A 322 -0.02 -1.01 -9.39
C ILE A 322 1.11 -0.43 -8.53
N SER A 323 0.96 0.83 -8.16
CA SER A 323 1.94 1.57 -7.34
C SER A 323 2.26 0.90 -6.00
N TYR A 324 1.32 0.13 -5.46
CA TYR A 324 1.48 -0.65 -4.23
C TYR A 324 2.58 -1.71 -4.35
N GLU A 325 2.60 -2.45 -5.47
CA GLU A 325 3.60 -3.48 -5.74
C GLU A 325 4.99 -2.88 -5.99
N ILE A 326 5.04 -1.68 -6.60
CA ILE A 326 6.31 -0.97 -6.79
C ILE A 326 6.94 -0.58 -5.46
N LEU A 327 6.10 -0.23 -4.48
CA LEU A 327 6.58 0.32 -3.21
C LEU A 327 6.93 -0.78 -2.18
N SER A 328 6.11 -1.85 -2.12
CA SER A 328 6.27 -2.98 -1.19
C SER A 328 7.15 -4.09 -1.76
#